data_e854e71f60b1d1aeb94beac299628425
#
_entry.id   e854e71f60b1d1aeb94beac299628425
#
_cell.length_a   1.000
_cell.length_b   1.000
_cell.length_c   1.000
_cell.angle_alpha   90.00
_cell.angle_beta   90.00
_cell.angle_gamma   90.00
#
_symmetry.space_group_name_H-M   'P 1'
#
loop_
_entity.id
_entity.type
_entity.pdbx_description
1 polymer ?
#
loop_
_entity_poly.entity_id
_entity_poly.type
_entity_poly.pdbx_seq_one_letter_code
_entity_poly.pdbx_strand_id
1 'polypeptide(L)'
;MTIPSRVLGAGASSLMTVAICGDGVDGLTATGSARADALQLNKIYNSIDTATAGTGVKLPPTQMGTTIYIANSGNSTIKVYPYEAATTVNQTTSASIPKDHTSILFAVTNAMWYSINGTKT
;
A
#
# COMPACT_ATOMS: atom_id res chain seq x y z
N MET A 1 -5.77 12.12 23.70
CA MET A 1 -6.44 10.87 23.29
C MET A 1 -6.32 10.74 21.79
N THR A 2 -5.90 9.57 21.32
CA THR A 2 -5.79 9.30 19.88
C THR A 2 -7.16 9.17 19.22
N ILE A 3 -7.22 9.35 17.90
CA ILE A 3 -8.48 9.21 17.16
C ILE A 3 -9.06 7.80 17.31
N PRO A 4 -8.29 6.70 17.16
CA PRO A 4 -8.83 5.36 17.39
C PRO A 4 -9.40 5.15 18.79
N SER A 5 -8.72 5.66 19.84
CA SER A 5 -9.22 5.56 21.22
C SER A 5 -10.54 6.30 21.38
N ARG A 6 -10.71 7.45 20.72
CA ARG A 6 -11.96 8.22 20.79
C ARG A 6 -13.09 7.49 20.09
N VAL A 7 -12.83 6.85 18.96
CA VAL A 7 -13.85 6.07 18.26
C VAL A 7 -14.27 4.86 19.09
N LEU A 8 -13.31 4.14 19.69
CA LEU A 8 -13.60 3.04 20.61
C LEU A 8 -14.40 3.52 21.82
N GLY A 9 -14.00 4.64 22.41
CA GLY A 9 -14.69 5.23 23.57
C GLY A 9 -16.12 5.67 23.27
N ALA A 10 -16.44 5.95 22.01
CA ALA A 10 -17.79 6.27 21.56
C ALA A 10 -18.67 5.04 21.34
N GLY A 11 -18.16 3.83 21.58
CA GLY A 11 -18.93 2.57 21.48
C GLY A 11 -18.68 1.77 20.22
N ALA A 12 -17.76 2.16 19.35
CA ALA A 12 -17.43 1.39 18.15
C ALA A 12 -16.67 0.11 18.51
N SER A 13 -16.89 -0.97 17.74
CA SER A 13 -16.10 -2.19 17.87
C SER A 13 -14.67 -1.98 17.38
N SER A 14 -13.75 -2.89 17.74
CA SER A 14 -12.38 -2.85 17.23
C SER A 14 -12.32 -2.93 15.71
N LEU A 15 -13.15 -3.78 15.09
CA LEU A 15 -13.21 -3.90 13.62
C LEU A 15 -13.73 -2.62 12.99
N MET A 16 -14.76 -2.01 13.56
CA MET A 16 -15.30 -0.74 13.06
C MET A 16 -14.25 0.37 13.20
N THR A 17 -13.52 0.41 14.30
CA THR A 17 -12.48 1.40 14.54
C THR A 17 -11.37 1.31 13.49
N VAL A 18 -10.90 0.11 13.16
CA VAL A 18 -9.92 -0.11 12.11
C VAL A 18 -10.45 0.33 10.75
N ALA A 19 -11.71 0.04 10.44
CA ALA A 19 -12.33 0.45 9.18
C ALA A 19 -12.43 1.98 9.04
N ILE A 20 -12.70 2.68 10.14
CA ILE A 20 -12.83 4.15 10.13
C ILE A 20 -11.46 4.83 10.13
N CYS A 21 -10.55 4.40 11.00
CA CYS A 21 -9.28 5.08 11.26
C CYS A 21 -8.13 4.60 10.41
N GLY A 22 -8.31 3.47 9.71
CA GLY A 22 -7.25 2.82 8.96
C GLY A 22 -6.45 1.86 9.82
N ASP A 23 -5.68 1.01 9.16
CA ASP A 23 -4.83 -0.01 9.76
C ASP A 23 -3.43 0.12 9.18
N GLY A 24 -2.41 -0.06 9.99
CA GLY A 24 -1.04 0.21 9.56
C GLY A 24 -0.04 -0.82 10.04
N VAL A 25 1.06 -0.91 9.32
CA VAL A 25 2.21 -1.75 9.65
C VAL A 25 3.50 -1.07 9.18
N ASP A 26 4.55 -1.20 9.96
CA ASP A 26 5.89 -0.73 9.61
C ASP A 26 6.88 -1.91 9.57
N GLY A 27 8.14 -1.61 9.28
CA GLY A 27 9.19 -2.60 9.29
C GLY A 27 9.08 -3.64 8.17
N LEU A 28 8.37 -3.33 7.10
CA LEU A 28 8.19 -4.27 5.99
C LEU A 28 9.43 -4.35 5.11
N THR A 29 9.66 -5.55 4.56
CA THR A 29 10.72 -5.80 3.58
C THR A 29 10.08 -6.13 2.23
N ALA A 30 10.37 -5.33 1.21
CA ALA A 30 9.95 -5.63 -0.15
C ALA A 30 10.66 -6.89 -0.64
N THR A 31 9.95 -7.76 -1.34
CA THR A 31 10.46 -9.06 -1.76
C THR A 31 10.18 -9.34 -3.22
N GLY A 32 10.86 -10.34 -3.76
CA GLY A 32 10.59 -10.89 -5.07
C GLY A 32 11.09 -10.05 -6.22
N SER A 33 10.87 -10.55 -7.43
CA SER A 33 11.24 -9.86 -8.66
C SER A 33 10.08 -9.75 -9.65
N ALA A 34 8.91 -10.26 -9.27
CA ALA A 34 7.70 -10.27 -10.08
C ALA A 34 6.47 -10.23 -9.18
N ARG A 35 5.29 -10.08 -9.79
CA ARG A 35 4.03 -10.03 -9.05
C ARG A 35 3.82 -11.26 -8.15
N ALA A 36 4.21 -12.45 -8.63
CA ALA A 36 3.92 -13.70 -7.93
C ALA A 36 4.66 -13.82 -6.59
N ASP A 37 5.88 -13.27 -6.48
CA ASP A 37 6.73 -13.38 -5.29
C ASP A 37 6.91 -12.06 -4.55
N ALA A 38 6.20 -11.01 -4.93
CA ALA A 38 6.21 -9.73 -4.24
C ALA A 38 5.55 -9.83 -2.86
N LEU A 39 5.96 -8.96 -1.93
CA LEU A 39 5.39 -8.90 -0.59
C LEU A 39 3.90 -8.53 -0.67
N GLN A 40 3.03 -9.38 -0.14
CA GLN A 40 1.60 -9.10 -0.08
C GLN A 40 1.30 -8.07 0.99
N LEU A 41 0.69 -6.96 0.62
CA LEU A 41 0.21 -5.95 1.56
C LEU A 41 -1.19 -6.29 2.04
N ASN A 42 -1.41 -6.14 3.35
CA ASN A 42 -2.69 -6.45 3.99
C ASN A 42 -3.27 -5.26 4.76
N LYS A 43 -2.54 -4.15 4.83
CA LYS A 43 -2.93 -2.99 5.63
C LYS A 43 -3.16 -1.78 4.74
N ILE A 44 -3.81 -0.77 5.29
CA ILE A 44 -4.05 0.48 4.58
C ILE A 44 -2.79 1.34 4.55
N TYR A 45 -2.10 1.47 5.69
CA TYR A 45 -0.87 2.23 5.80
C TYR A 45 0.31 1.28 5.92
N ASN A 46 1.27 1.40 5.02
CA ASN A 46 2.40 0.47 4.92
C ASN A 46 3.71 1.24 4.85
N SER A 47 4.65 0.90 5.75
CA SER A 47 6.00 1.45 5.73
C SER A 47 6.98 0.36 5.31
N ILE A 48 7.63 0.56 4.17
CA ILE A 48 8.65 -0.35 3.64
C ILE A 48 10.00 0.18 4.08
N ASP A 49 10.62 -0.50 5.03
CA ASP A 49 11.89 -0.07 5.63
C ASP A 49 13.10 -0.70 4.96
N THR A 50 12.92 -1.84 4.31
CA THR A 50 13.99 -2.57 3.64
C THR A 50 13.59 -2.88 2.21
N ALA A 51 14.40 -2.45 1.25
CA ALA A 51 14.21 -2.73 -0.16
C ALA A 51 15.56 -2.88 -0.85
N THR A 52 15.76 -3.99 -1.53
CA THR A 52 16.89 -4.19 -2.43
C THR A 52 16.44 -3.96 -3.87
N ALA A 53 17.40 -3.77 -4.78
CA ALA A 53 17.08 -3.51 -6.18
C ALA A 53 16.22 -4.63 -6.78
N GLY A 54 15.17 -4.26 -7.48
CA GLY A 54 14.28 -5.20 -8.16
C GLY A 54 13.17 -5.80 -7.32
N THR A 55 13.10 -5.49 -6.02
CA THR A 55 12.03 -6.02 -5.17
C THR A 55 10.75 -5.19 -5.25
N GLY A 56 9.65 -5.77 -4.78
CA GLY A 56 8.36 -5.12 -4.86
C GLY A 56 7.37 -5.57 -3.82
N VAL A 57 6.20 -4.96 -3.91
CA VAL A 57 5.04 -5.26 -3.07
C VAL A 57 3.83 -5.52 -3.96
N LYS A 58 2.86 -6.24 -3.42
CA LYS A 58 1.63 -6.58 -4.12
C LYS A 58 0.45 -6.00 -3.36
N LEU A 59 -0.42 -5.30 -4.07
CA LEU A 59 -1.62 -4.70 -3.50
C LEU A 59 -2.63 -5.76 -3.07
N PRO A 60 -3.55 -5.43 -2.15
CA PRO A 60 -4.67 -6.33 -1.83
C PRO A 60 -5.57 -6.55 -3.05
N PRO A 61 -6.48 -7.54 -2.99
CA PRO A 61 -7.46 -7.73 -4.06
C PRO A 61 -8.16 -6.42 -4.43
N THR A 62 -8.32 -6.18 -5.73
CA THR A 62 -8.79 -4.90 -6.25
C THR A 62 -10.28 -4.76 -6.05
N GLN A 63 -10.66 -3.70 -5.34
CA GLN A 63 -12.05 -3.32 -5.15
C GLN A 63 -12.17 -1.81 -5.27
N MET A 64 -13.08 -1.35 -6.10
CA MET A 64 -13.30 0.08 -6.32
C MET A 64 -13.53 0.79 -4.98
N GLY A 65 -12.83 1.91 -4.77
CA GLY A 65 -12.89 2.70 -3.55
C GLY A 65 -11.81 2.37 -2.51
N THR A 66 -11.03 1.31 -2.71
CA THR A 66 -9.92 0.98 -1.81
C THR A 66 -8.78 1.98 -1.99
N THR A 67 -8.22 2.46 -0.88
CA THR A 67 -7.07 3.36 -0.86
C THR A 67 -5.97 2.74 -0.01
N ILE A 68 -4.74 2.70 -0.54
CA ILE A 68 -3.57 2.13 0.13
C ILE A 68 -2.46 3.17 0.13
N TYR A 69 -1.81 3.35 1.27
CA TYR A 69 -0.67 4.27 1.45
C TYR A 69 0.59 3.44 1.60
N ILE A 70 1.62 3.77 0.83
CA ILE A 70 2.92 3.09 0.87
C ILE A 70 4.02 4.14 0.99
N ALA A 71 4.83 4.05 2.05
CA ALA A 71 6.03 4.85 2.21
C ALA A 71 7.24 3.95 1.95
N ASN A 72 8.12 4.34 1.03
CA ASN A 72 9.35 3.62 0.75
C ASN A 72 10.54 4.34 1.37
N SER A 73 10.94 3.90 2.56
CA SER A 73 12.15 4.38 3.23
C SER A 73 13.33 3.41 3.08
N GLY A 74 13.19 2.39 2.26
CA GLY A 74 14.27 1.48 1.92
C GLY A 74 15.32 2.11 1.01
N ASN A 75 16.34 1.36 0.66
CA ASN A 75 17.49 1.87 -0.09
C ASN A 75 17.36 1.82 -1.60
N SER A 76 16.26 1.30 -2.12
CA SER A 76 16.05 1.11 -3.56
C SER A 76 14.61 1.40 -3.95
N THR A 77 14.40 1.69 -5.23
CA THR A 77 13.06 1.76 -5.82
C THR A 77 12.37 0.42 -5.67
N ILE A 78 11.11 0.44 -5.27
CA ILE A 78 10.27 -0.76 -5.24
C ILE A 78 9.24 -0.71 -6.35
N LYS A 79 8.79 -1.90 -6.79
CA LYS A 79 7.67 -2.03 -7.72
C LYS A 79 6.40 -2.35 -6.95
N VAL A 80 5.29 -1.82 -7.44
CA VAL A 80 3.97 -2.08 -6.88
C VAL A 80 3.16 -2.82 -7.93
N TYR A 81 2.76 -4.03 -7.61
CA TYR A 81 1.99 -4.90 -8.49
C TYR A 81 0.54 -4.98 -8.03
N PRO A 82 -0.42 -5.07 -8.97
CA PRO A 82 -1.79 -5.41 -8.60
C PRO A 82 -1.86 -6.86 -8.11
N TYR A 83 -2.93 -7.18 -7.39
CA TYR A 83 -3.16 -8.54 -6.90
C TYR A 83 -3.43 -9.49 -8.06
N GLU A 84 -4.29 -9.08 -8.99
CA GLU A 84 -4.71 -9.88 -10.14
C GLU A 84 -3.85 -9.58 -11.37
N ALA A 85 -3.58 -10.58 -12.18
CA ALA A 85 -2.76 -10.42 -13.37
C ALA A 85 -3.38 -9.50 -14.43
N ALA A 86 -4.70 -9.45 -14.50
CA ALA A 86 -5.44 -8.62 -15.47
C ALA A 86 -5.64 -7.17 -15.03
N THR A 87 -5.32 -6.85 -13.77
CA THR A 87 -5.48 -5.51 -13.20
C THR A 87 -4.23 -4.68 -13.51
N THR A 88 -4.40 -3.37 -13.65
CA THR A 88 -3.30 -2.45 -13.93
C THR A 88 -3.12 -1.42 -12.81
N VAL A 89 -1.92 -0.88 -12.72
CA VAL A 89 -1.59 0.30 -11.91
C VAL A 89 -1.10 1.38 -12.87
N ASN A 90 -1.77 2.53 -12.89
CA ASN A 90 -1.48 3.61 -13.84
C ASN A 90 -1.47 3.12 -15.30
N GLN A 91 -2.39 2.20 -15.63
CA GLN A 91 -2.53 1.59 -16.95
C GLN A 91 -1.32 0.76 -17.40
N THR A 92 -0.50 0.32 -16.45
CA THR A 92 0.65 -0.54 -16.70
C THR A 92 0.59 -1.76 -15.79
N THR A 93 1.49 -2.74 -16.00
CA THR A 93 1.53 -3.95 -15.19
C THR A 93 2.08 -3.72 -13.78
N SER A 94 2.79 -2.62 -13.57
CA SER A 94 3.31 -2.24 -12.26
C SER A 94 3.63 -0.76 -12.24
N ALA A 95 3.64 -0.18 -11.04
CA ALA A 95 4.14 1.17 -10.79
C ALA A 95 5.44 1.09 -10.00
N SER A 96 6.16 2.19 -9.89
CA SER A 96 7.41 2.27 -9.12
C SER A 96 7.30 3.36 -8.07
N ILE A 97 7.84 3.08 -6.88
CA ILE A 97 7.99 4.07 -5.82
C ILE A 97 9.49 4.20 -5.55
N PRO A 98 10.10 5.32 -5.95
CA PRO A 98 11.52 5.54 -5.69
C PRO A 98 11.84 5.59 -4.19
N LYS A 99 13.11 5.42 -3.86
CA LYS A 99 13.62 5.61 -2.51
C LYS A 99 13.18 6.98 -1.97
N ASP A 100 12.80 7.02 -0.69
CA ASP A 100 12.39 8.22 0.04
C ASP A 100 11.12 8.88 -0.52
N HIS A 101 10.32 8.13 -1.30
CA HIS A 101 9.04 8.59 -1.81
C HIS A 101 7.90 7.86 -1.12
N THR A 102 6.74 8.48 -1.11
CA THR A 102 5.50 7.86 -0.69
C THR A 102 4.51 7.84 -1.84
N SER A 103 3.59 6.90 -1.80
CA SER A 103 2.55 6.79 -2.81
C SER A 103 1.20 6.55 -2.17
N ILE A 104 0.18 7.20 -2.69
CA ILE A 104 -1.21 6.90 -2.37
C ILE A 104 -1.77 6.19 -3.60
N LEU A 105 -2.22 4.94 -3.41
CA LEU A 105 -2.82 4.15 -4.48
C LEU A 105 -4.30 3.99 -4.23
N PHE A 106 -5.09 4.22 -5.26
CA PHE A 106 -6.55 4.12 -5.13
C PHE A 106 -7.13 3.37 -6.32
N ALA A 107 -8.06 2.46 -6.03
CA ALA A 107 -8.75 1.67 -7.03
C ALA A 107 -9.95 2.47 -7.56
N VAL A 108 -9.84 2.94 -8.79
CA VAL A 108 -10.92 3.71 -9.44
C VAL A 108 -11.96 2.82 -10.08
N THR A 109 -11.59 1.56 -10.37
CA THR A 109 -12.50 0.50 -10.82
C THR A 109 -12.09 -0.80 -10.16
N ASN A 110 -12.83 -1.88 -10.41
CA ASN A 110 -12.44 -3.21 -9.93
C ASN A 110 -11.25 -3.82 -10.69
N ALA A 111 -10.70 -3.11 -11.67
CA ALA A 111 -9.59 -3.59 -12.51
C ALA A 111 -8.48 -2.56 -12.69
N MET A 112 -8.56 -1.41 -12.05
CA MET A 112 -7.58 -0.32 -12.28
C MET A 112 -7.26 0.41 -11.00
N TRP A 113 -5.96 0.56 -10.74
CA TRP A 113 -5.41 1.41 -9.70
C TRP A 113 -4.72 2.62 -10.33
N TYR A 114 -4.74 3.73 -9.64
CA TYR A 114 -3.91 4.92 -9.93
C TYR A 114 -3.13 5.31 -8.70
N SER A 115 -2.03 6.01 -8.89
CA SER A 115 -1.19 6.45 -7.78
C SER A 115 -0.88 7.94 -7.87
N ILE A 116 -0.67 8.53 -6.69
CA ILE A 116 -0.12 9.87 -6.51
C ILE A 116 1.14 9.70 -5.67
N ASN A 117 2.28 10.16 -6.18
CA ASN A 117 3.56 10.03 -5.48
C ASN A 117 3.95 11.36 -4.84
N GLY A 118 4.33 11.30 -3.56
CA GLY A 118 4.97 12.39 -2.86
C GLY A 118 6.47 12.17 -2.80
N THR A 119 7.23 13.26 -2.82
CA THR A 119 8.68 13.21 -2.76
C THR A 119 9.19 13.74 -1.43
N LYS A 120 10.38 13.28 -1.03
CA LYS A 120 11.12 13.87 0.08
C LYS A 120 11.60 15.27 -0.34
N THR A 121 11.38 16.21 0.52
CA THR A 121 11.86 17.59 0.32
C THR A 121 13.18 17.88 1.01
#